data_952ecac1f78c51cf4d2f16884833ef9d
#
_entry.id   952ecac1f78c51cf4d2f16884833ef9d
#
_cell.length_a   1.000
_cell.length_b   1.000
_cell.length_c   1.000
_cell.angle_alpha   90.00
_cell.angle_beta   90.00
_cell.angle_gamma   90.00
#
_symmetry.space_group_name_H-M   'P 1'
#
loop_
_entity.id
_entity.type
_entity.pdbx_description
1 polymer ?
#
loop_
_entity_poly.entity_id
_entity_poly.type
_entity_poly.pdbx_seq_one_letter_code
_entity_poly.pdbx_strand_id
1 'polypeptide(L)'
;VTTSYPKTSFKVPYVHNLFQNGAATLSGIVEAFNQKVKRHEYPEGEITFIMVSGDGGMDIGMGSALGAALRNHHMIIFEYDNGGYMNTGYQLSYSTPLGAKSSTSHLGQDQFGKSFFNKDMPAIMAATNIPYIATVAESNPIDFVRKAIKAKAYAKEFGLAYLRTLSACPLNWGDQPNLEKSVIEA
;
A
#
# COMPACT_ATOMS: atom_id res chain seq x y z
N VAL A 1 -5.20 -8.02 5.07
CA VAL A 1 -4.37 -7.83 6.28
C VAL A 1 -5.24 -7.88 7.54
N THR A 2 -6.33 -7.12 7.60
CA THR A 2 -7.24 -7.08 8.76
C THR A 2 -7.78 -8.45 9.13
N THR A 3 -8.12 -9.28 8.15
CA THR A 3 -8.67 -10.62 8.35
C THR A 3 -7.65 -11.64 8.83
N SER A 4 -6.37 -11.41 8.67
CA SER A 4 -5.31 -12.31 9.11
C SER A 4 -4.91 -12.11 10.58
N TYR A 5 -5.24 -10.96 11.18
CA TYR A 5 -4.93 -10.69 12.58
C TYR A 5 -5.95 -11.37 13.52
N PRO A 6 -5.53 -12.03 14.62
CA PRO A 6 -4.16 -12.22 15.11
C PRO A 6 -3.42 -13.44 14.51
N LYS A 7 -4.00 -14.11 13.54
CA LYS A 7 -3.47 -15.34 12.94
C LYS A 7 -2.49 -15.06 11.80
N THR A 8 -1.51 -14.20 12.05
CA THR A 8 -0.49 -13.92 11.03
C THR A 8 0.59 -14.99 11.01
N SER A 9 1.08 -15.32 9.81
CA SER A 9 2.26 -16.16 9.61
C SER A 9 3.57 -15.36 9.55
N PHE A 10 3.51 -14.04 9.64
CA PHE A 10 4.70 -13.20 9.65
C PHE A 10 5.54 -13.49 10.90
N LYS A 11 6.82 -13.83 10.69
CA LYS A 11 7.79 -14.08 11.75
C LYS A 11 8.63 -12.83 12.05
N VAL A 12 8.00 -11.66 12.00
CA VAL A 12 8.60 -10.35 12.28
C VAL A 12 7.68 -9.58 13.22
N PRO A 13 8.21 -8.61 13.97
CA PRO A 13 7.35 -7.72 14.76
C PRO A 13 6.25 -7.11 13.89
N TYR A 14 5.03 -7.18 14.38
CA TYR A 14 3.85 -6.81 13.62
C TYR A 14 2.89 -5.98 14.48
N VAL A 15 2.48 -4.83 13.96
CA VAL A 15 1.50 -3.96 14.60
C VAL A 15 0.32 -3.81 13.65
N HIS A 16 -0.85 -4.26 14.08
CA HIS A 16 -2.09 -4.06 13.34
C HIS A 16 -2.68 -2.68 13.67
N ASN A 17 -3.07 -1.96 12.62
CA ASN A 17 -3.66 -0.64 12.73
C ASN A 17 -4.93 -0.50 11.90
N LEU A 18 -5.76 0.50 12.23
CA LEU A 18 -6.88 0.91 11.39
C LEU A 18 -6.38 1.73 10.19
N PHE A 19 -7.20 1.82 9.16
CA PHE A 19 -6.87 2.32 7.82
C PHE A 19 -6.02 3.59 7.78
N GLN A 20 -6.42 4.64 8.50
CA GLN A 20 -5.77 5.95 8.44
C GLN A 20 -4.47 6.04 9.25
N ASN A 21 -4.22 5.11 10.14
CA ASN A 21 -3.17 5.25 11.15
C ASN A 21 -1.83 4.60 10.78
N GLY A 22 -1.79 3.75 9.76
CA GLY A 22 -0.61 2.94 9.45
C GLY A 22 0.66 3.79 9.28
N ALA A 23 0.62 4.81 8.43
CA ALA A 23 1.77 5.67 8.18
C ALA A 23 2.16 6.51 9.41
N ALA A 24 1.18 7.06 10.13
CA ALA A 24 1.44 7.85 11.33
C ALA A 24 2.07 6.99 12.45
N THR A 25 1.52 5.79 12.67
CA THR A 25 2.05 4.85 13.66
C THR A 25 3.47 4.41 13.32
N LEU A 26 3.71 4.02 12.06
CA LEU A 26 5.04 3.60 11.65
C LEU A 26 6.05 4.74 11.73
N SER A 27 5.67 5.97 11.35
CA SER A 27 6.49 7.17 11.55
C SER A 27 6.91 7.34 13.01
N GLY A 28 5.96 7.18 13.94
CA GLY A 28 6.24 7.25 15.38
C GLY A 28 7.19 6.15 15.87
N ILE A 29 7.02 4.93 15.35
CA ILE A 29 7.90 3.79 15.68
C ILE A 29 9.32 4.03 15.16
N VAL A 30 9.47 4.51 13.92
CA VAL A 30 10.79 4.85 13.34
C VAL A 30 11.50 5.90 14.19
N GLU A 31 10.82 6.98 14.54
CA GLU A 31 11.42 8.04 15.35
C GLU A 31 11.74 7.57 16.78
N ALA A 32 10.85 6.80 17.41
CA ALA A 32 11.11 6.26 18.73
C ALA A 32 12.32 5.30 18.74
N PHE A 33 12.44 4.46 17.70
CA PHE A 33 13.59 3.59 17.53
C PHE A 33 14.89 4.39 17.38
N ASN A 34 14.89 5.38 16.48
CA ASN A 34 16.06 6.23 16.24
C ASN A 34 16.50 6.97 17.51
N GLN A 35 15.55 7.46 18.32
CA GLN A 35 15.88 8.11 19.59
C GLN A 35 16.46 7.13 20.61
N LYS A 36 15.96 5.90 20.68
CA LYS A 36 16.50 4.87 21.56
C LYS A 36 17.91 4.44 21.17
N VAL A 37 18.19 4.32 19.88
CA VAL A 37 19.56 4.06 19.38
C VAL A 37 20.49 5.21 19.76
N LYS A 38 20.10 6.46 19.52
CA LYS A 38 20.89 7.66 19.91
C LYS A 38 21.18 7.74 21.42
N ARG A 39 20.29 7.21 22.25
CA ARG A 39 20.47 7.15 23.72
C ARG A 39 21.22 5.90 24.19
N HIS A 40 21.69 5.06 23.27
CA HIS A 40 22.31 3.77 23.58
C HIS A 40 21.40 2.80 24.37
N GLU A 41 20.07 2.99 24.29
CA GLU A 41 19.08 2.09 24.89
C GLU A 41 18.78 0.87 24.01
N TYR A 42 19.09 0.96 22.73
CA TYR A 42 18.99 -0.12 21.74
C TYR A 42 20.28 -0.23 20.94
N PRO A 43 20.67 -1.45 20.55
CA PRO A 43 21.83 -1.63 19.69
C PRO A 43 21.55 -1.03 18.30
N GLU A 44 22.59 -0.52 17.68
CA GLU A 44 22.55 -0.22 16.26
C GLU A 44 22.33 -1.53 15.48
N GLY A 45 21.42 -1.49 14.51
CA GLY A 45 21.08 -2.67 13.72
C GLY A 45 20.38 -2.32 12.43
N GLU A 46 20.42 -3.23 11.47
CA GLU A 46 19.70 -3.07 10.22
C GLU A 46 18.25 -3.47 10.39
N ILE A 47 17.37 -2.50 10.54
CA ILE A 47 15.92 -2.70 10.60
C ILE A 47 15.26 -2.07 9.36
N THR A 48 14.37 -2.81 8.74
CA THR A 48 13.52 -2.30 7.67
C THR A 48 12.10 -2.11 8.20
N PHE A 49 11.62 -0.88 8.20
CA PHE A 49 10.27 -0.52 8.61
C PHE A 49 9.35 -0.52 7.40
N ILE A 50 8.29 -1.33 7.45
CA ILE A 50 7.37 -1.49 6.32
C ILE A 50 5.94 -1.29 6.81
N MET A 51 5.24 -0.32 6.20
CA MET A 51 3.79 -0.21 6.27
C MET A 51 3.18 -0.97 5.09
N VAL A 52 2.21 -1.82 5.36
CA VAL A 52 1.41 -2.50 4.32
C VAL A 52 -0.01 -1.98 4.41
N SER A 53 -0.55 -1.48 3.31
CA SER A 53 -1.92 -0.95 3.22
C SER A 53 -2.57 -1.31 1.90
N GLY A 54 -3.89 -1.42 1.88
CA GLY A 54 -4.66 -1.46 0.63
C GLY A 54 -4.91 -0.06 0.07
N ASP A 55 -5.42 0.00 -1.16
CA ASP A 55 -5.83 1.24 -1.82
C ASP A 55 -6.85 2.05 -1.01
N GLY A 56 -7.82 1.37 -0.38
CA GLY A 56 -8.77 2.02 0.53
C GLY A 56 -8.12 2.57 1.80
N GLY A 57 -7.12 1.88 2.35
CA GLY A 57 -6.35 2.38 3.48
C GLY A 57 -5.51 3.61 3.12
N MET A 58 -4.99 3.66 1.89
CA MET A 58 -4.31 4.83 1.36
C MET A 58 -5.27 5.98 1.06
N ASP A 59 -6.52 5.71 0.67
CA ASP A 59 -7.55 6.75 0.51
C ASP A 59 -7.85 7.44 1.84
N ILE A 60 -8.18 6.64 2.87
CA ILE A 60 -8.56 7.14 4.19
C ILE A 60 -7.36 7.74 4.93
N GLY A 61 -6.18 7.14 4.77
CA GLY A 61 -4.94 7.51 5.42
C GLY A 61 -4.02 8.44 4.61
N MET A 62 -4.51 9.03 3.51
CA MET A 62 -3.68 9.81 2.58
C MET A 62 -2.92 10.93 3.30
N GLY A 63 -3.58 11.70 4.15
CA GLY A 63 -2.92 12.77 4.91
C GLY A 63 -1.78 12.28 5.80
N SER A 64 -1.95 11.12 6.44
CA SER A 64 -0.91 10.48 7.25
C SER A 64 0.27 9.99 6.39
N ALA A 65 -0.02 9.41 5.22
CA ALA A 65 1.00 8.95 4.29
C ALA A 65 1.81 10.12 3.70
N LEU A 66 1.14 11.18 3.28
CA LEU A 66 1.80 12.41 2.80
C LEU A 66 2.62 13.06 3.90
N GLY A 67 2.11 13.11 5.13
CA GLY A 67 2.87 13.62 6.28
C GLY A 67 4.16 12.83 6.56
N ALA A 68 4.11 11.50 6.46
CA ALA A 68 5.30 10.65 6.57
C ALA A 68 6.29 10.89 5.42
N ALA A 69 5.76 11.02 4.20
CA ALA A 69 6.54 11.29 3.00
C ALA A 69 7.25 12.65 3.05
N LEU A 70 6.54 13.70 3.42
CA LEU A 70 7.13 15.05 3.56
C LEU A 70 8.20 15.13 4.65
N ARG A 71 8.11 14.32 5.70
CA ARG A 71 9.18 14.18 6.70
C ARG A 71 10.31 13.25 6.26
N ASN A 72 10.12 12.57 5.13
CA ASN A 72 11.06 11.64 4.53
C ASN A 72 11.60 10.57 5.50
N HIS A 73 10.70 9.97 6.29
CA HIS A 73 11.08 8.94 7.25
C HIS A 73 11.67 7.70 6.56
N HIS A 74 12.68 7.10 7.16
CA HIS A 74 13.35 5.88 6.65
C HIS A 74 12.45 4.65 6.77
N MET A 75 11.47 4.54 5.88
CA MET A 75 10.48 3.47 5.86
C MET A 75 9.98 3.17 4.44
N ILE A 76 9.35 2.03 4.28
CA ILE A 76 8.68 1.65 3.04
C ILE A 76 7.17 1.72 3.25
N ILE A 77 6.45 2.38 2.36
CA ILE A 77 5.00 2.25 2.22
C ILE A 77 4.74 1.30 1.06
N PHE A 78 4.13 0.17 1.37
CA PHE A 78 3.70 -0.84 0.40
C PHE A 78 2.18 -0.80 0.28
N GLU A 79 1.68 -0.34 -0.87
CA GLU A 79 0.27 -0.34 -1.21
C GLU A 79 -0.04 -1.54 -2.11
N TYR A 80 -0.95 -2.43 -1.66
CA TYR A 80 -1.57 -3.40 -2.56
C TYR A 80 -2.91 -2.84 -3.03
N ASP A 81 -2.99 -2.59 -4.34
CA ASP A 81 -4.13 -1.96 -4.98
C ASP A 81 -4.93 -3.01 -5.77
N ASN A 82 -6.11 -3.29 -5.30
CA ASN A 82 -7.04 -4.21 -5.93
C ASN A 82 -8.33 -3.51 -6.43
N GLY A 83 -8.32 -2.19 -6.45
CA GLY A 83 -9.37 -1.39 -7.04
C GLY A 83 -10.66 -1.26 -6.24
N GLY A 84 -10.62 -1.44 -4.91
CA GLY A 84 -11.82 -1.24 -4.08
C GLY A 84 -11.66 -1.61 -2.63
N TYR A 85 -12.70 -1.31 -1.84
CA TYR A 85 -12.82 -1.78 -0.45
C TYR A 85 -13.35 -3.22 -0.44
N MET A 86 -12.47 -4.18 -0.71
CA MET A 86 -12.87 -5.55 -1.01
C MET A 86 -13.43 -6.30 0.19
N ASN A 87 -12.82 -6.13 1.37
CA ASN A 87 -13.20 -6.87 2.58
C ASN A 87 -14.60 -6.51 3.08
N THR A 88 -15.07 -5.31 2.85
CA THR A 88 -16.38 -4.83 3.33
C THR A 88 -17.51 -5.04 2.31
N GLY A 89 -17.23 -5.61 1.15
CA GLY A 89 -18.22 -5.94 0.14
C GLY A 89 -18.06 -5.16 -1.17
N TYR A 90 -16.84 -4.86 -1.55
CA TYR A 90 -16.50 -4.24 -2.84
C TYR A 90 -17.13 -2.85 -3.04
N GLN A 91 -17.04 -1.97 -2.08
CA GLN A 91 -17.32 -0.56 -2.31
C GLN A 91 -16.22 0.04 -3.20
N LEU A 92 -16.57 1.06 -3.97
CA LEU A 92 -15.59 1.78 -4.78
C LEU A 92 -14.54 2.46 -3.88
N SER A 93 -13.29 2.45 -4.34
CA SER A 93 -12.21 3.30 -3.83
C SER A 93 -11.84 4.37 -4.86
N TYR A 94 -10.95 5.27 -4.50
CA TYR A 94 -10.40 6.19 -5.51
C TYR A 94 -9.51 5.48 -6.54
N SER A 95 -9.04 4.25 -6.26
CA SER A 95 -8.31 3.43 -7.22
C SER A 95 -9.20 2.67 -8.20
N THR A 96 -10.51 2.49 -7.88
CA THR A 96 -11.44 1.82 -8.77
C THR A 96 -11.42 2.47 -10.15
N PRO A 97 -11.27 1.72 -11.25
CA PRO A 97 -11.25 2.29 -12.59
C PRO A 97 -12.54 3.03 -12.95
N LEU A 98 -12.43 4.05 -13.81
CA LEU A 98 -13.56 4.75 -14.39
C LEU A 98 -14.48 3.74 -15.11
N GLY A 99 -15.78 3.82 -14.87
CA GLY A 99 -16.77 2.92 -15.46
C GLY A 99 -16.90 1.56 -14.76
N ALA A 100 -16.01 1.22 -13.81
CA ALA A 100 -16.08 -0.07 -13.15
C ALA A 100 -17.28 -0.19 -12.20
N LYS A 101 -17.85 -1.39 -12.18
CA LYS A 101 -18.91 -1.76 -11.24
C LYS A 101 -18.34 -2.04 -9.85
N SER A 102 -19.06 -1.59 -8.84
CA SER A 102 -18.85 -1.98 -7.45
C SER A 102 -20.19 -2.04 -6.72
N SER A 103 -20.20 -2.39 -5.43
CA SER A 103 -21.43 -2.36 -4.63
C SER A 103 -21.99 -0.95 -4.40
N THR A 104 -21.21 0.08 -4.65
CA THR A 104 -21.59 1.51 -4.54
C THR A 104 -21.54 2.26 -5.86
N SER A 105 -21.23 1.59 -6.96
CA SER A 105 -21.26 2.13 -8.33
C SER A 105 -21.81 1.06 -9.27
N HIS A 106 -23.12 1.08 -9.47
CA HIS A 106 -23.80 0.05 -10.24
C HIS A 106 -23.72 0.30 -11.76
N LEU A 107 -23.86 -0.76 -12.54
CA LEU A 107 -24.12 -0.70 -13.97
C LEU A 107 -25.59 -0.99 -14.23
N GLY A 108 -26.23 -0.22 -15.10
CA GLY A 108 -27.64 -0.36 -15.48
C GLY A 108 -27.99 0.58 -16.62
N GLN A 109 -29.28 0.68 -16.94
CA GLN A 109 -29.76 1.48 -18.08
C GLN A 109 -29.36 2.96 -17.95
N ASP A 110 -29.36 3.49 -16.69
CA ASP A 110 -29.01 4.88 -16.38
C ASP A 110 -27.83 4.97 -15.38
N GLN A 111 -27.03 3.91 -15.25
CA GLN A 111 -25.93 3.81 -14.29
C GLN A 111 -24.70 3.27 -15.00
N PHE A 112 -23.64 4.05 -15.01
CA PHE A 112 -22.43 3.80 -15.80
C PHE A 112 -21.22 3.37 -14.96
N GLY A 113 -21.43 2.82 -13.77
CA GLY A 113 -20.37 2.47 -12.85
C GLY A 113 -19.75 3.71 -12.20
N LYS A 114 -18.45 3.65 -11.85
CA LYS A 114 -17.75 4.80 -11.29
C LYS A 114 -17.66 5.94 -12.29
N SER A 115 -18.13 7.14 -11.90
CA SER A 115 -18.30 8.29 -12.77
C SER A 115 -17.13 9.30 -12.77
N PHE A 116 -16.06 9.01 -12.03
CA PHE A 116 -14.88 9.89 -11.94
C PHE A 116 -13.58 9.09 -12.09
N PHE A 117 -12.50 9.77 -12.48
CA PHE A 117 -11.19 9.15 -12.68
C PHE A 117 -10.61 8.58 -11.39
N ASN A 118 -9.81 7.54 -11.55
CA ASN A 118 -9.05 6.97 -10.44
C ASN A 118 -7.88 7.89 -10.04
N LYS A 119 -7.50 7.81 -8.76
CA LYS A 119 -6.32 8.51 -8.26
C LYS A 119 -5.04 7.95 -8.90
N ASP A 120 -4.08 8.83 -9.10
CA ASP A 120 -2.70 8.44 -9.41
C ASP A 120 -1.86 8.59 -8.13
N MET A 121 -1.89 7.54 -7.28
CA MET A 121 -1.17 7.58 -6.01
C MET A 121 0.35 7.69 -6.19
N PRO A 122 0.99 7.04 -7.17
CA PRO A 122 2.39 7.29 -7.50
C PRO A 122 2.71 8.76 -7.79
N ALA A 123 1.89 9.44 -8.59
CA ALA A 123 2.08 10.86 -8.89
C ALA A 123 1.88 11.75 -7.65
N ILE A 124 0.88 11.44 -6.82
CA ILE A 124 0.65 12.14 -5.54
C ILE A 124 1.86 11.99 -4.62
N MET A 125 2.42 10.78 -4.51
CA MET A 125 3.61 10.53 -3.71
C MET A 125 4.86 11.19 -4.32
N ALA A 126 4.96 11.27 -5.64
CA ALA A 126 6.05 11.95 -6.32
C ALA A 126 6.11 13.44 -6.01
N ALA A 127 4.96 14.08 -5.82
CA ALA A 127 4.89 15.49 -5.43
C ALA A 127 5.49 15.78 -4.05
N THR A 128 5.73 14.77 -3.21
CA THR A 128 6.41 14.91 -1.92
C THR A 128 7.94 14.81 -2.02
N ASN A 129 8.49 14.59 -3.21
CA ASN A 129 9.93 14.44 -3.49
C ASN A 129 10.62 13.29 -2.73
N ILE A 130 9.89 12.23 -2.40
CA ILE A 130 10.50 11.03 -1.81
C ILE A 130 11.49 10.37 -2.78
N PRO A 131 12.57 9.74 -2.29
CA PRO A 131 13.68 9.29 -3.11
C PRO A 131 13.36 8.08 -4.01
N TYR A 132 12.31 7.31 -3.72
CA TYR A 132 11.99 6.13 -4.52
C TYR A 132 10.50 5.86 -4.62
N ILE A 133 10.03 5.68 -5.86
CA ILE A 133 8.66 5.29 -6.18
C ILE A 133 8.72 4.23 -7.26
N ALA A 134 7.92 3.17 -7.11
CA ALA A 134 7.76 2.18 -8.16
C ALA A 134 6.35 1.58 -8.17
N THR A 135 5.92 1.15 -9.35
CA THR A 135 4.75 0.32 -9.55
C THR A 135 5.19 -1.09 -9.88
N VAL A 136 4.49 -2.06 -9.34
CA VAL A 136 4.72 -3.49 -9.56
C VAL A 136 3.37 -4.21 -9.72
N ALA A 137 3.40 -5.43 -10.24
CA ALA A 137 2.23 -6.29 -10.30
C ALA A 137 2.59 -7.67 -9.78
N GLU A 138 1.65 -8.35 -9.15
CA GLU A 138 1.84 -9.71 -8.65
C GLU A 138 2.06 -10.73 -9.79
N SER A 139 1.60 -10.40 -11.00
CA SER A 139 1.83 -11.20 -12.21
C SER A 139 3.31 -11.27 -12.62
N ASN A 140 4.16 -10.33 -12.18
CA ASN A 140 5.58 -10.29 -12.48
C ASN A 140 6.45 -10.30 -11.20
N PRO A 141 6.63 -11.48 -10.57
CA PRO A 141 7.36 -11.59 -9.32
C PRO A 141 8.84 -11.22 -9.42
N ILE A 142 9.46 -11.37 -10.59
CA ILE A 142 10.87 -11.02 -10.79
C ILE A 142 11.05 -9.50 -10.73
N ASP A 143 10.20 -8.74 -11.41
CA ASP A 143 10.22 -7.26 -11.37
C ASP A 143 9.88 -6.78 -9.96
N PHE A 144 8.88 -7.40 -9.32
CA PHE A 144 8.48 -7.11 -7.95
C PHE A 144 9.66 -7.22 -6.98
N VAL A 145 10.35 -8.37 -6.97
CA VAL A 145 11.49 -8.60 -6.07
C VAL A 145 12.63 -7.61 -6.32
N ARG A 146 12.95 -7.35 -7.59
CA ARG A 146 13.98 -6.37 -7.98
C ARG A 146 13.66 -4.97 -7.45
N LYS A 147 12.43 -4.52 -7.61
CA LYS A 147 11.98 -3.20 -7.14
C LYS A 147 11.88 -3.13 -5.61
N ALA A 148 11.47 -4.22 -4.95
CA ALA A 148 11.44 -4.30 -3.49
C ALA A 148 12.84 -4.22 -2.86
N ILE A 149 13.83 -4.91 -3.44
CA ILE A 149 15.23 -4.80 -3.00
C ILE A 149 15.72 -3.36 -3.15
N LYS A 150 15.40 -2.71 -4.28
CA LYS A 150 15.76 -1.32 -4.51
C LYS A 150 15.05 -0.38 -3.51
N ALA A 151 13.77 -0.60 -3.24
CA ALA A 151 13.03 0.17 -2.24
C ALA A 151 13.67 0.06 -0.85
N LYS A 152 14.09 -1.15 -0.45
CA LYS A 152 14.80 -1.37 0.81
C LYS A 152 16.11 -0.55 0.87
N ALA A 153 16.91 -0.57 -0.20
CA ALA A 153 18.16 0.19 -0.25
C ALA A 153 17.91 1.70 -0.13
N TYR A 154 16.94 2.23 -0.87
CA TYR A 154 16.58 3.65 -0.79
C TYR A 154 15.99 4.04 0.57
N ALA A 155 15.14 3.21 1.14
CA ALA A 155 14.57 3.46 2.46
C ALA A 155 15.63 3.50 3.56
N LYS A 156 16.68 2.69 3.42
CA LYS A 156 17.81 2.68 4.35
C LYS A 156 18.67 3.93 4.24
N GLU A 157 18.95 4.39 3.04
CA GLU A 157 19.97 5.41 2.78
C GLU A 157 19.40 6.82 2.62
N PHE A 158 18.28 6.97 1.90
CA PHE A 158 17.79 8.27 1.43
C PHE A 158 16.48 8.71 2.05
N GLY A 159 15.67 7.80 2.59
CA GLY A 159 14.37 8.10 3.19
C GLY A 159 13.23 7.26 2.63
N LEU A 160 12.01 7.80 2.60
CA LEU A 160 10.81 7.03 2.31
C LEU A 160 10.81 6.44 0.89
N ALA A 161 10.53 5.15 0.80
CA ALA A 161 10.26 4.47 -0.47
C ALA A 161 8.78 4.08 -0.55
N TYR A 162 8.18 4.22 -1.73
CA TYR A 162 6.80 3.85 -1.99
C TYR A 162 6.70 2.82 -3.11
N LEU A 163 5.95 1.76 -2.86
CA LEU A 163 5.64 0.70 -3.83
C LEU A 163 4.12 0.55 -3.96
N ARG A 164 3.59 0.74 -5.17
CA ARG A 164 2.20 0.38 -5.50
C ARG A 164 2.18 -0.93 -6.25
N THR A 165 1.45 -1.91 -5.72
CA THR A 165 1.29 -3.24 -6.30
C THR A 165 -0.11 -3.42 -6.85
N LEU A 166 -0.24 -3.66 -8.13
CA LEU A 166 -1.49 -4.13 -8.70
C LEU A 166 -1.70 -5.58 -8.27
N SER A 167 -2.80 -5.83 -7.60
CA SER A 167 -3.16 -7.14 -7.02
C SER A 167 -4.59 -7.48 -7.36
N ALA A 168 -4.83 -8.67 -7.87
CA ALA A 168 -6.18 -9.12 -8.17
C ALA A 168 -6.98 -9.40 -6.90
N CYS A 169 -8.30 -9.30 -7.01
CA CYS A 169 -9.24 -9.78 -6.00
C CYS A 169 -10.19 -10.80 -6.64
N PRO A 170 -9.89 -12.11 -6.56
CA PRO A 170 -10.68 -13.13 -7.24
C PRO A 170 -12.16 -13.07 -6.92
N LEU A 171 -12.50 -12.83 -5.65
CA LEU A 171 -13.88 -12.77 -5.20
C LEU A 171 -14.69 -11.64 -5.86
N ASN A 172 -14.11 -10.46 -5.97
CA ASN A 172 -14.83 -9.26 -6.41
C ASN A 172 -14.62 -8.94 -7.89
N TRP A 173 -13.48 -9.34 -8.46
CA TRP A 173 -13.26 -9.27 -9.91
C TRP A 173 -13.93 -10.42 -10.65
N GLY A 174 -14.32 -11.50 -9.91
CA GLY A 174 -15.04 -12.65 -10.46
C GLY A 174 -14.15 -13.61 -11.24
N ASP A 175 -12.85 -13.53 -11.06
CA ASP A 175 -11.87 -14.45 -11.66
C ASP A 175 -11.60 -15.66 -10.76
N GLN A 176 -10.97 -16.66 -11.33
CA GLN A 176 -10.51 -17.83 -10.58
C GLN A 176 -9.08 -17.58 -10.05
N PRO A 177 -8.74 -18.02 -8.84
CA PRO A 177 -7.42 -17.78 -8.24
C PRO A 177 -6.22 -18.21 -9.11
N ASN A 178 -6.40 -19.21 -9.97
CA ASN A 178 -5.38 -19.66 -10.89
C ASN A 178 -5.25 -18.82 -12.18
N LEU A 179 -6.16 -17.87 -12.41
CA LEU A 179 -6.17 -16.98 -13.56
C LEU A 179 -5.78 -15.54 -13.23
N GLU A 180 -5.45 -15.24 -11.98
CA GLU A 180 -5.11 -13.88 -11.51
C GLU A 180 -4.04 -13.23 -12.39
N LYS A 181 -3.01 -13.98 -12.78
CA LYS A 181 -1.96 -13.47 -13.66
C LYS A 181 -2.52 -12.97 -14.99
N SER A 182 -3.37 -13.77 -15.65
CA SER A 182 -3.96 -13.42 -16.94
C SER A 182 -4.88 -12.22 -16.85
N VAL A 183 -5.62 -12.08 -15.74
CA VAL A 183 -6.52 -10.93 -15.49
C VAL A 183 -5.72 -9.63 -15.27
N ILE A 184 -4.56 -9.71 -14.62
CA ILE A 184 -3.70 -8.54 -14.39
C ILE A 184 -2.98 -8.12 -15.68
N GLU A 185 -2.67 -9.06 -16.57
CA GLU A 185 -1.96 -8.82 -17.83
C GLU A 185 -2.88 -8.40 -18.97
N ALA A 186 -4.22 -8.53 -18.83
CA ALA A 186 -5.21 -8.15 -19.83
C ALA A 186 -5.50 -6.66 -19.81
#